data_d66449c8308c31e6440ec50fbf19040c
#
_entry.id   d66449c8308c31e6440ec50fbf19040c
#
_cell.length_a   1.000
_cell.length_b   1.000
_cell.length_c   1.000
_cell.angle_alpha   90.00
_cell.angle_beta   90.00
_cell.angle_gamma   90.00
#
_symmetry.space_group_name_H-M   'P 1'
#
loop_
_entity.id
_entity.type
_entity.pdbx_description
1 polymer ?
#
loop_
_entity_poly.entity_id
_entity_poly.type
_entity_poly.pdbx_seq_one_letter_code
_entity_poly.pdbx_strand_id
1 'polypeptide(L)'
;MNIILFGPPGAGKGTQAKFLVKILNNFQVSTGDMLRDEIKKDTDIGKKIISYMNDGKFVDDEIVNSLIEKVVFDSSKKGKLIFDGYPRTIAQAKNLDLLLTESKQQIDFIFFLNVNKETIIKRIEKRKVEERRGDDDLDTILKRYDTYLKTTSPVLDYYSSKQNFYKLDGNLEIDQINKQIRDFLKL
;
A
#
# COMPACT_ATOMS: atom_id res chain seq x y z
N MET A 1 13.79 9.59 2.09
CA MET A 1 13.80 8.25 1.47
C MET A 1 12.41 7.83 1.05
N ASN A 2 12.27 7.16 -0.10
CA ASN A 2 10.98 6.61 -0.56
C ASN A 2 10.92 5.12 -0.23
N ILE A 3 9.80 4.68 0.34
CA ILE A 3 9.61 3.31 0.84
C ILE A 3 8.35 2.72 0.21
N ILE A 4 8.41 1.46 -0.21
CA ILE A 4 7.21 0.69 -0.58
C ILE A 4 6.92 -0.34 0.51
N LEU A 5 5.65 -0.42 0.93
CA LEU A 5 5.15 -1.46 1.81
C LEU A 5 4.24 -2.41 1.02
N PHE A 6 4.71 -3.63 0.79
CA PHE A 6 3.94 -4.71 0.19
C PHE A 6 3.34 -5.65 1.24
N GLY A 7 2.27 -6.29 0.87
CA GLY A 7 1.59 -7.32 1.67
C GLY A 7 0.11 -7.40 1.33
N PRO A 8 -0.55 -8.52 1.66
CA PRO A 8 -1.98 -8.71 1.41
C PRO A 8 -2.85 -7.71 2.18
N PRO A 9 -4.14 -7.60 1.85
CA PRO A 9 -5.11 -6.90 2.68
C PRO A 9 -5.04 -7.40 4.13
N GLY A 10 -5.06 -6.51 5.12
CA GLY A 10 -4.93 -6.90 6.53
C GLY A 10 -3.50 -7.19 7.02
N ALA A 11 -2.48 -7.10 6.18
CA ALA A 11 -1.09 -7.38 6.58
C ALA A 11 -0.49 -6.40 7.61
N GLY A 12 -1.14 -5.24 7.85
CA GLY A 12 -0.62 -4.22 8.76
C GLY A 12 0.21 -3.12 8.11
N LYS A 13 0.23 -3.04 6.76
CA LYS A 13 0.96 -2.00 6.02
C LYS A 13 0.67 -0.58 6.52
N GLY A 14 -0.61 -0.22 6.62
CA GLY A 14 -1.02 1.12 7.07
C GLY A 14 -0.58 1.42 8.50
N THR A 15 -0.55 0.42 9.37
CA THR A 15 -0.03 0.57 10.75
C THR A 15 1.46 0.88 10.73
N GLN A 16 2.25 0.12 9.97
CA GLN A 16 3.68 0.35 9.84
C GLN A 16 3.98 1.68 9.11
N ALA A 17 3.18 2.04 8.09
CA ALA A 17 3.31 3.33 7.43
C ALA A 17 3.14 4.50 8.41
N LYS A 18 2.13 4.45 9.29
CA LYS A 18 1.90 5.49 10.30
C LYS A 18 3.08 5.64 11.28
N PHE A 19 3.73 4.53 11.67
CA PHE A 19 4.95 4.59 12.47
C PHE A 19 6.10 5.25 11.71
N LEU A 20 6.32 4.82 10.47
CA LEU A 20 7.39 5.36 9.62
C LEU A 20 7.21 6.85 9.32
N VAL A 21 5.97 7.31 9.09
CA VAL A 21 5.65 8.74 8.93
C VAL A 21 6.14 9.55 10.11
N LYS A 22 5.90 9.06 11.34
CA LYS A 22 6.31 9.77 12.57
C LYS A 22 7.82 9.79 12.74
N ILE A 23 8.51 8.67 12.47
CA ILE A 23 9.95 8.52 12.73
C ILE A 23 10.77 9.26 11.66
N LEU A 24 10.34 9.17 10.37
CA LEU A 24 11.09 9.68 9.24
C LEU A 24 10.67 11.08 8.79
N ASN A 25 9.59 11.61 9.37
CA ASN A 25 8.92 12.82 8.85
C ASN A 25 8.57 12.70 7.36
N ASN A 26 8.05 11.53 6.96
CA ASN A 26 7.65 11.19 5.60
C ASN A 26 6.14 11.35 5.43
N PHE A 27 5.66 11.25 4.18
CA PHE A 27 4.25 11.28 3.82
C PHE A 27 3.77 9.89 3.42
N GLN A 28 2.68 9.42 4.01
CA GLN A 28 2.02 8.19 3.58
C GLN A 28 1.23 8.44 2.29
N VAL A 29 1.45 7.60 1.29
CA VAL A 29 0.72 7.55 0.03
C VAL A 29 -0.12 6.28 0.02
N SER A 30 -1.31 6.34 0.64
CA SER A 30 -2.26 5.24 0.69
C SER A 30 -3.27 5.37 -0.43
N THR A 31 -3.16 4.55 -1.48
CA THR A 31 -4.12 4.59 -2.60
C THR A 31 -5.54 4.29 -2.13
N GLY A 32 -5.72 3.39 -1.17
CA GLY A 32 -7.03 3.12 -0.59
C GLY A 32 -7.65 4.34 0.10
N ASP A 33 -6.84 5.12 0.83
CA ASP A 33 -7.34 6.34 1.50
C ASP A 33 -7.61 7.45 0.48
N MET A 34 -6.73 7.63 -0.51
CA MET A 34 -6.93 8.60 -1.59
C MET A 34 -8.25 8.34 -2.34
N LEU A 35 -8.53 7.08 -2.68
CA LEU A 35 -9.78 6.71 -3.35
C LEU A 35 -11.00 6.90 -2.45
N ARG A 36 -10.92 6.56 -1.18
CA ARG A 36 -11.99 6.83 -0.21
C ARG A 36 -12.26 8.33 -0.03
N ASP A 37 -11.21 9.14 -0.07
CA ASP A 37 -11.35 10.60 -0.02
C ASP A 37 -12.06 11.15 -1.26
N GLU A 38 -11.80 10.62 -2.45
CA GLU A 38 -12.53 10.99 -3.68
C GLU A 38 -14.02 10.64 -3.57
N ILE A 39 -14.35 9.46 -3.01
CA ILE A 39 -15.74 9.06 -2.76
C ILE A 39 -16.40 9.99 -1.73
N LYS A 40 -15.70 10.28 -0.62
CA LYS A 40 -16.21 11.14 0.45
C LYS A 40 -16.46 12.58 -0.01
N LYS A 41 -15.65 13.07 -0.92
CA LYS A 41 -15.78 14.41 -1.53
C LYS A 41 -16.81 14.45 -2.68
N ASP A 42 -17.45 13.33 -3.00
CA ASP A 42 -18.42 13.19 -4.10
C ASP A 42 -17.87 13.69 -5.46
N THR A 43 -16.59 13.46 -5.72
CA THR A 43 -15.97 13.84 -6.99
C THR A 43 -16.47 12.94 -8.13
N ASP A 44 -16.28 13.36 -9.39
CA ASP A 44 -16.61 12.52 -10.56
C ASP A 44 -15.80 11.21 -10.55
N ILE A 45 -14.56 11.25 -10.07
CA ILE A 45 -13.75 10.05 -9.85
C ILE A 45 -14.40 9.19 -8.76
N GLY A 46 -14.78 9.78 -7.62
CA GLY A 46 -15.43 9.08 -6.51
C GLY A 46 -16.70 8.33 -6.94
N LYS A 47 -17.56 8.96 -7.74
CA LYS A 47 -18.78 8.34 -8.30
C LYS A 47 -18.49 7.14 -9.19
N LYS A 48 -17.43 7.20 -9.99
CA LYS A 48 -17.00 6.10 -10.88
C LYS A 48 -16.44 4.91 -10.14
N ILE A 49 -15.71 5.13 -9.04
CA ILE A 49 -14.94 4.08 -8.37
C ILE A 49 -15.70 3.40 -7.22
N ILE A 50 -16.82 3.94 -6.76
CA ILE A 50 -17.54 3.43 -5.58
C ILE A 50 -17.95 1.96 -5.73
N SER A 51 -18.41 1.54 -6.91
CA SER A 51 -18.78 0.15 -7.19
C SER A 51 -17.58 -0.79 -7.15
N TYR A 52 -16.43 -0.37 -7.72
CA TYR A 52 -15.18 -1.17 -7.69
C TYR A 52 -14.72 -1.43 -6.26
N MET A 53 -14.76 -0.40 -5.42
CA MET A 53 -14.30 -0.54 -4.03
C MET A 53 -15.24 -1.42 -3.20
N ASN A 54 -16.57 -1.29 -3.38
CA ASN A 54 -17.54 -2.12 -2.68
C ASN A 54 -17.46 -3.60 -3.11
N ASP A 55 -17.16 -3.86 -4.39
CA ASP A 55 -16.97 -5.21 -4.92
C ASP A 55 -15.60 -5.82 -4.57
N GLY A 56 -14.71 -5.06 -3.92
CA GLY A 56 -13.33 -5.49 -3.64
C GLY A 56 -12.44 -5.59 -4.88
N LYS A 57 -12.86 -5.00 -5.99
CA LYS A 57 -12.10 -4.94 -7.24
C LYS A 57 -11.06 -3.83 -7.21
N PHE A 58 -10.07 -3.90 -8.09
CA PHE A 58 -9.16 -2.79 -8.30
C PHE A 58 -9.80 -1.72 -9.17
N VAL A 59 -9.53 -0.48 -8.83
CA VAL A 59 -9.83 0.69 -9.65
C VAL A 59 -8.85 0.73 -10.83
N ASP A 60 -9.29 1.24 -11.96
CA ASP A 60 -8.48 1.33 -13.17
C ASP A 60 -7.13 1.99 -12.92
N ASP A 61 -6.08 1.41 -13.50
CA ASP A 61 -4.69 1.86 -13.31
C ASP A 61 -4.51 3.33 -13.70
N GLU A 62 -5.20 3.83 -14.73
CA GLU A 62 -5.13 5.23 -15.16
C GLU A 62 -5.56 6.19 -14.06
N ILE A 63 -6.68 5.89 -13.37
CA ILE A 63 -7.18 6.71 -12.26
C ILE A 63 -6.18 6.70 -11.11
N VAL A 64 -5.70 5.52 -10.72
CA VAL A 64 -4.75 5.40 -9.62
C VAL A 64 -3.43 6.09 -9.95
N ASN A 65 -2.90 5.88 -11.16
CA ASN A 65 -1.66 6.48 -11.62
C ASN A 65 -1.73 8.01 -11.63
N SER A 66 -2.85 8.60 -12.07
CA SER A 66 -3.04 10.06 -12.07
C SER A 66 -3.00 10.67 -10.65
N LEU A 67 -3.51 9.94 -9.66
CA LEU A 67 -3.42 10.37 -8.26
C LEU A 67 -1.99 10.26 -7.72
N ILE A 68 -1.28 9.20 -8.07
CA ILE A 68 0.13 8.99 -7.67
C ILE A 68 1.05 10.02 -8.30
N GLU A 69 0.86 10.34 -9.57
CA GLU A 69 1.64 11.35 -10.30
C GLU A 69 1.63 12.70 -9.57
N LYS A 70 0.44 13.18 -9.17
CA LYS A 70 0.30 14.43 -8.41
C LYS A 70 1.11 14.43 -7.12
N VAL A 71 1.22 13.29 -6.46
CA VAL A 71 1.99 13.18 -5.21
C VAL A 71 3.49 13.12 -5.45
N VAL A 72 3.92 12.37 -6.49
CA VAL A 72 5.34 12.20 -6.83
C VAL A 72 5.96 13.51 -7.29
N PHE A 73 5.23 14.34 -8.03
CA PHE A 73 5.70 15.64 -8.51
C PHE A 73 5.48 16.79 -7.50
N ASP A 74 4.86 16.52 -6.36
CA ASP A 74 4.79 17.51 -5.27
C ASP A 74 6.18 17.70 -4.65
N SER A 75 6.80 18.83 -4.95
CA SER A 75 8.16 19.16 -4.50
C SER A 75 8.33 19.16 -2.98
N SER A 76 7.25 19.44 -2.22
CA SER A 76 7.27 19.43 -0.75
C SER A 76 7.43 18.01 -0.17
N LYS A 77 7.09 16.99 -0.95
CA LYS A 77 7.14 15.57 -0.57
C LYS A 77 8.30 14.80 -1.19
N LYS A 78 9.11 15.47 -2.00
CA LYS A 78 10.19 14.83 -2.75
C LYS A 78 11.14 14.03 -1.85
N GLY A 79 11.34 12.75 -2.18
CA GLY A 79 12.20 11.85 -1.42
C GLY A 79 11.70 11.52 -0.01
N LYS A 80 10.38 11.66 0.27
CA LYS A 80 9.77 11.43 1.58
C LYS A 80 8.45 10.64 1.47
N LEU A 81 8.34 9.69 0.54
CA LEU A 81 7.09 9.00 0.25
C LEU A 81 7.10 7.57 0.81
N ILE A 82 6.03 7.18 1.47
CA ILE A 82 5.78 5.81 1.91
C ILE A 82 4.55 5.30 1.15
N PHE A 83 4.77 4.48 0.14
CA PHE A 83 3.71 3.90 -0.67
C PHE A 83 3.06 2.73 0.07
N ASP A 84 1.78 2.87 0.39
CA ASP A 84 0.94 1.85 1.03
C ASP A 84 -0.18 1.44 0.09
N GLY A 85 -0.11 0.20 -0.39
CA GLY A 85 -1.07 -0.35 -1.33
C GLY A 85 -0.90 0.12 -2.78
N TYR A 86 0.29 0.56 -3.16
CA TYR A 86 0.73 0.86 -4.52
C TYR A 86 2.23 0.55 -4.63
N PRO A 87 2.68 -0.01 -5.78
CA PRO A 87 1.88 -0.52 -6.89
C PRO A 87 1.19 -1.87 -6.58
N ARG A 88 0.10 -2.18 -7.32
CA ARG A 88 -0.64 -3.44 -7.21
C ARG A 88 -0.64 -4.26 -8.49
N THR A 89 -0.23 -3.67 -9.60
CA THR A 89 -0.08 -4.34 -10.90
C THR A 89 1.32 -4.07 -11.45
N ILE A 90 1.75 -4.90 -12.41
CA ILE A 90 3.03 -4.67 -13.10
C ILE A 90 3.01 -3.35 -13.88
N ALA A 91 1.87 -2.98 -14.45
CA ALA A 91 1.72 -1.70 -15.13
C ALA A 91 1.94 -0.52 -14.17
N GLN A 92 1.32 -0.56 -13.00
CA GLN A 92 1.56 0.43 -11.94
C GLN A 92 3.01 0.47 -11.47
N ALA A 93 3.68 -0.70 -11.35
CA ALA A 93 5.08 -0.76 -10.94
C ALA A 93 6.01 -0.06 -11.94
N LYS A 94 5.82 -0.34 -13.22
CA LYS A 94 6.56 0.32 -14.30
C LYS A 94 6.28 1.83 -14.35
N ASN A 95 5.02 2.22 -14.16
CA ASN A 95 4.64 3.63 -14.10
C ASN A 95 5.30 4.35 -12.91
N LEU A 96 5.32 3.73 -11.73
CA LEU A 96 5.99 4.30 -10.56
C LEU A 96 7.49 4.50 -10.80
N ASP A 97 8.17 3.49 -11.36
CA ASP A 97 9.60 3.58 -11.65
C ASP A 97 9.88 4.73 -12.67
N LEU A 98 8.99 4.92 -13.67
CA LEU A 98 9.08 6.03 -14.62
C LEU A 98 8.91 7.40 -13.94
N LEU A 99 7.82 7.58 -13.20
CA LEU A 99 7.52 8.84 -12.49
C LEU A 99 8.64 9.24 -11.52
N LEU A 100 9.19 8.27 -10.78
CA LEU A 100 10.30 8.53 -9.87
C LEU A 100 11.58 8.92 -10.62
N THR A 101 11.87 8.26 -11.74
CA THR A 101 13.01 8.60 -12.59
C THR A 101 12.89 10.02 -13.14
N GLU A 102 11.73 10.39 -13.69
CA GLU A 102 11.45 11.73 -14.22
C GLU A 102 11.56 12.82 -13.14
N SER A 103 11.12 12.51 -11.93
CA SER A 103 11.23 13.44 -10.78
C SER A 103 12.60 13.41 -10.09
N LYS A 104 13.57 12.65 -10.64
CA LYS A 104 14.91 12.43 -10.05
C LYS A 104 14.84 11.90 -8.63
N GLN A 105 14.02 10.87 -8.44
CA GLN A 105 13.83 10.12 -7.20
C GLN A 105 14.02 8.63 -7.46
N GLN A 106 14.12 7.85 -6.40
CA GLN A 106 14.23 6.37 -6.45
C GLN A 106 13.49 5.76 -5.27
N ILE A 107 13.28 4.45 -5.30
CA ILE A 107 12.84 3.66 -4.15
C ILE A 107 14.08 3.25 -3.36
N ASP A 108 14.13 3.65 -2.10
CA ASP A 108 15.27 3.35 -1.21
C ASP A 108 15.06 2.03 -0.47
N PHE A 109 13.82 1.68 -0.09
CA PHE A 109 13.50 0.43 0.61
C PHE A 109 12.18 -0.16 0.15
N ILE A 110 12.12 -1.48 0.09
CA ILE A 110 10.93 -2.24 -0.24
C ILE A 110 10.73 -3.30 0.84
N PHE A 111 9.67 -3.19 1.63
CA PHE A 111 9.34 -4.14 2.68
C PHE A 111 8.12 -4.95 2.29
N PHE A 112 8.26 -6.26 2.27
CA PHE A 112 7.16 -7.19 2.05
C PHE A 112 6.75 -7.86 3.36
N LEU A 113 5.58 -7.52 3.86
CA LEU A 113 4.95 -8.16 5.02
C LEU A 113 4.30 -9.47 4.58
N ASN A 114 5.01 -10.57 4.80
CA ASN A 114 4.52 -11.90 4.50
C ASN A 114 3.63 -12.40 5.64
N VAL A 115 2.33 -12.51 5.39
CA VAL A 115 1.31 -12.84 6.41
C VAL A 115 0.46 -14.01 5.92
N ASN A 116 0.19 -14.97 6.80
CA ASN A 116 -0.71 -16.08 6.50
C ASN A 116 -2.20 -15.65 6.52
N LYS A 117 -3.05 -16.45 5.89
CA LYS A 117 -4.47 -16.14 5.71
C LYS A 117 -5.22 -16.06 7.05
N GLU A 118 -4.89 -16.92 8.00
CA GLU A 118 -5.53 -16.97 9.32
C GLU A 118 -5.29 -15.67 10.11
N THR A 119 -4.04 -15.19 10.11
CA THR A 119 -3.67 -13.92 10.74
C THR A 119 -4.38 -12.73 10.07
N ILE A 120 -4.50 -12.76 8.75
CA ILE A 120 -5.21 -11.71 7.99
C ILE A 120 -6.67 -11.64 8.42
N ILE A 121 -7.38 -12.79 8.45
CA ILE A 121 -8.79 -12.84 8.84
C ILE A 121 -8.98 -12.26 10.24
N LYS A 122 -8.21 -12.73 11.22
CA LYS A 122 -8.27 -12.23 12.61
C LYS A 122 -8.07 -10.72 12.71
N ARG A 123 -7.08 -10.17 11.96
CA ARG A 123 -6.79 -8.73 11.97
C ARG A 123 -7.91 -7.89 11.36
N ILE A 124 -8.57 -8.41 10.35
CA ILE A 124 -9.65 -7.69 9.69
C ILE A 124 -10.93 -7.72 10.50
N GLU A 125 -11.26 -8.85 11.14
CA GLU A 125 -12.37 -8.91 12.09
C GLU A 125 -12.20 -7.88 13.21
N LYS A 126 -11.00 -7.77 13.78
CA LYS A 126 -10.67 -6.74 14.77
C LYS A 126 -10.86 -5.32 14.21
N ARG A 127 -10.31 -5.06 13.02
CA ARG A 127 -10.40 -3.74 12.35
C ARG A 127 -11.84 -3.34 12.02
N LYS A 128 -12.69 -4.29 11.61
CA LYS A 128 -14.11 -4.04 11.34
C LYS A 128 -14.82 -3.44 12.55
N VAL A 129 -14.49 -3.91 13.76
CA VAL A 129 -15.04 -3.39 15.00
C VAL A 129 -14.49 -2.00 15.32
N GLU A 130 -13.19 -1.79 15.11
CA GLU A 130 -12.49 -0.55 15.49
C GLU A 130 -12.70 0.60 14.50
N GLU A 131 -12.60 0.33 13.20
CA GLU A 131 -12.58 1.37 12.16
C GLU A 131 -13.90 1.47 11.37
N ARG A 132 -14.83 0.52 11.51
CA ARG A 132 -16.15 0.47 10.84
C ARG A 132 -16.08 0.75 9.33
N ARG A 133 -15.07 0.22 8.65
CA ARG A 133 -14.94 0.38 7.19
C ARG A 133 -16.04 -0.42 6.49
N GLY A 134 -16.74 0.22 5.56
CA GLY A 134 -17.83 -0.42 4.80
C GLY A 134 -17.37 -1.56 3.89
N ASP A 135 -16.06 -1.59 3.54
CA ASP A 135 -15.44 -2.57 2.67
C ASP A 135 -14.68 -3.70 3.44
N ASP A 136 -14.93 -3.87 4.74
CA ASP A 136 -14.32 -4.88 5.61
C ASP A 136 -15.29 -6.02 5.99
N ASP A 137 -16.21 -6.39 5.09
CA ASP A 137 -16.94 -7.65 5.24
C ASP A 137 -16.07 -8.84 4.77
N LEU A 138 -16.36 -10.05 5.30
CA LEU A 138 -15.52 -11.22 5.07
C LEU A 138 -15.45 -11.60 3.58
N ASP A 139 -16.57 -11.51 2.86
CA ASP A 139 -16.62 -11.88 1.44
C ASP A 139 -15.81 -10.92 0.58
N THR A 140 -15.92 -9.62 0.83
CA THR A 140 -15.11 -8.58 0.16
C THR A 140 -13.62 -8.78 0.43
N ILE A 141 -13.27 -9.16 1.64
CA ILE A 141 -11.88 -9.42 2.02
C ILE A 141 -11.31 -10.64 1.33
N LEU A 142 -12.06 -11.74 1.27
CA LEU A 142 -11.62 -12.94 0.55
C LEU A 142 -11.44 -12.63 -0.95
N LYS A 143 -12.35 -11.88 -1.56
CA LYS A 143 -12.19 -11.40 -2.95
C LYS A 143 -10.93 -10.54 -3.13
N ARG A 144 -10.65 -9.63 -2.19
CA ARG A 144 -9.44 -8.79 -2.21
C ARG A 144 -8.18 -9.62 -2.06
N TYR A 145 -8.21 -10.65 -1.22
CA TYR A 145 -7.08 -11.56 -1.04
C TYR A 145 -6.81 -12.35 -2.32
N ASP A 146 -7.86 -12.88 -2.97
CA ASP A 146 -7.73 -13.58 -4.24
C ASP A 146 -7.24 -12.65 -5.36
N THR A 147 -7.74 -11.42 -5.41
CA THR A 147 -7.26 -10.39 -6.33
C THR A 147 -5.78 -10.09 -6.08
N TYR A 148 -5.38 -9.94 -4.82
CA TYR A 148 -3.98 -9.73 -4.44
C TYR A 148 -3.08 -10.86 -4.95
N LEU A 149 -3.46 -12.12 -4.77
CA LEU A 149 -2.69 -13.27 -5.24
C LEU A 149 -2.52 -13.27 -6.76
N LYS A 150 -3.56 -12.91 -7.51
CA LYS A 150 -3.55 -12.93 -8.97
C LYS A 150 -2.79 -11.76 -9.60
N THR A 151 -2.88 -10.57 -9.02
CA THR A 151 -2.42 -9.34 -9.66
C THR A 151 -1.23 -8.68 -8.95
N THR A 152 -1.18 -8.74 -7.62
CA THR A 152 -0.13 -8.07 -6.84
C THR A 152 1.04 -8.99 -6.52
N SER A 153 0.82 -10.29 -6.35
CA SER A 153 1.92 -11.24 -6.14
C SER A 153 2.97 -11.18 -7.25
N PRO A 154 2.64 -11.08 -8.55
CA PRO A 154 3.63 -10.92 -9.62
C PRO A 154 4.47 -9.63 -9.49
N VAL A 155 3.96 -8.59 -8.83
CA VAL A 155 4.72 -7.35 -8.58
C VAL A 155 5.86 -7.59 -7.59
N LEU A 156 5.70 -8.56 -6.67
CA LEU A 156 6.79 -8.96 -5.77
C LEU A 156 7.96 -9.55 -6.54
N ASP A 157 7.68 -10.37 -7.56
CA ASP A 157 8.73 -10.94 -8.42
C ASP A 157 9.48 -9.84 -9.19
N TYR A 158 8.75 -8.83 -9.68
CA TYR A 158 9.33 -7.66 -10.33
C TYR A 158 10.32 -6.90 -9.44
N TYR A 159 10.03 -6.79 -8.15
CA TYR A 159 10.87 -6.08 -7.19
C TYR A 159 11.85 -6.98 -6.41
N SER A 160 11.64 -8.28 -6.34
CA SER A 160 12.45 -9.20 -5.53
C SER A 160 13.91 -9.29 -5.95
N SER A 161 14.21 -8.99 -7.22
CA SER A 161 15.57 -8.92 -7.75
C SER A 161 16.34 -7.65 -7.34
N LYS A 162 15.66 -6.64 -6.78
CA LYS A 162 16.29 -5.40 -6.35
C LYS A 162 16.99 -5.59 -4.99
N GLN A 163 18.19 -5.06 -4.82
CA GLN A 163 19.01 -5.23 -3.60
C GLN A 163 18.35 -4.65 -2.33
N ASN A 164 17.38 -3.75 -2.49
CA ASN A 164 16.68 -3.08 -1.40
C ASN A 164 15.31 -3.71 -1.05
N PHE A 165 15.08 -4.97 -1.46
CA PHE A 165 13.87 -5.74 -1.16
C PHE A 165 14.07 -6.62 0.08
N TYR A 166 13.22 -6.42 1.10
CA TYR A 166 13.27 -7.13 2.37
C TYR A 166 11.95 -7.82 2.69
N LYS A 167 11.98 -9.15 2.86
CA LYS A 167 10.84 -9.94 3.29
C LYS A 167 10.82 -10.01 4.81
N LEU A 168 9.70 -9.60 5.42
CA LEU A 168 9.48 -9.58 6.87
C LEU A 168 8.41 -10.61 7.25
N ASP A 169 8.53 -11.20 8.44
CA ASP A 169 7.45 -12.01 9.01
C ASP A 169 6.35 -11.08 9.53
N GLY A 170 5.30 -10.93 8.73
CA GLY A 170 4.17 -10.10 9.06
C GLY A 170 3.18 -10.74 10.05
N ASN A 171 3.40 -11.99 10.50
CA ASN A 171 2.55 -12.63 11.53
C ASN A 171 2.91 -12.17 12.95
N LEU A 172 4.07 -11.58 13.12
CA LEU A 172 4.54 -11.05 14.40
C LEU A 172 3.66 -9.89 14.90
N GLU A 173 3.85 -9.55 16.19
CA GLU A 173 3.23 -8.38 16.79
C GLU A 173 3.70 -7.07 16.13
N ILE A 174 2.85 -6.04 16.22
CA ILE A 174 3.06 -4.75 15.54
C ILE A 174 4.45 -4.17 15.85
N ASP A 175 4.83 -4.18 17.12
CA ASP A 175 6.11 -3.59 17.57
C ASP A 175 7.33 -4.40 17.12
N GLN A 176 7.18 -5.71 17.01
CA GLN A 176 8.25 -6.58 16.50
C GLN A 176 8.50 -6.33 15.01
N ILE A 177 7.44 -6.20 14.22
CA ILE A 177 7.55 -5.84 12.79
C ILE A 177 8.18 -4.45 12.66
N ASN A 178 7.73 -3.49 13.47
CA ASN A 178 8.29 -2.14 13.47
C ASN A 178 9.79 -2.13 13.80
N LYS A 179 10.20 -2.93 14.80
CA LYS A 179 11.61 -3.09 15.15
C LYS A 179 12.41 -3.63 13.96
N GLN A 180 11.95 -4.70 13.30
CA GLN A 180 12.63 -5.23 12.11
C GLN A 180 12.82 -4.17 11.03
N ILE A 181 11.77 -3.37 10.73
CA ILE A 181 11.87 -2.30 9.74
C ILE A 181 12.93 -1.27 10.16
N ARG A 182 12.91 -0.83 11.42
CA ARG A 182 13.91 0.13 11.94
C ARG A 182 15.33 -0.40 11.87
N ASP A 183 15.55 -1.68 12.17
CA ASP A 183 16.87 -2.31 12.10
C ASP A 183 17.43 -2.24 10.66
N PHE A 184 16.59 -2.49 9.63
CA PHE A 184 16.97 -2.31 8.22
C PHE A 184 17.24 -0.85 7.86
N LEU A 185 16.50 0.08 8.44
CA LEU A 185 16.68 1.52 8.22
C LEU A 185 17.84 2.10 9.05
N LYS A 186 18.44 1.33 9.94
CA LYS A 186 19.51 1.72 10.89
C LYS A 186 19.08 2.87 11.82
N LEU A 187 17.82 2.75 12.38
CA LEU A 187 17.18 3.72 13.26
C LEU A 187 17.08 3.21 14.70
#